data_edbba918306126ced1e05a64f754cbd0
#
_entry.id   edbba918306126ced1e05a64f754cbd0
#
_cell.length_a   1.000
_cell.length_b   1.000
_cell.length_c   1.000
_cell.angle_alpha   90.00
_cell.angle_beta   90.00
_cell.angle_gamma   90.00
#
_symmetry.space_group_name_H-M   'P 1'
#
loop_
_entity.id
_entity.type
_entity.pdbx_description
1 polymer ?
#
loop_
_entity_poly.entity_id
_entity_poly.type
_entity_poly.pdbx_seq_one_letter_code
_entity_poly.pdbx_strand_id
1 'polypeptide(L)'
;MAPARPRPRLLYVTDPTYPARGRRYGDEDVRLASRLRADFDLTLCHPRDAAAWLDGFDAVVVRNSGPVMTYPDAYDAFRERATETGKPVYNPLTGRGDMAGKGYLLELGTAGRPVIPTVDRAEDLHLLPPADRYVVKPRLGADSTGLRVVAADAVRELVVGSVLVQPYIDFAYEVSFYFVDHDIQYALYAPDPGRRWRLEPYEATPRDLEFARGFVDWNTLDHGIQRVDACRAPDGGLLLVELEDLNPYLSLDALDAASRESFASAMTASLHRFLRAAG
;
A
#
# COMPACT_ATOMS: atom_id res chain seq x y z
N MET A 1 0.91 -43.96 8.87
CA MET A 1 1.08 -42.57 8.48
C MET A 1 -0.20 -41.84 8.83
N ALA A 2 -0.13 -40.78 9.63
CA ALA A 2 -1.28 -39.91 9.82
C ALA A 2 -1.63 -39.24 8.47
N PRO A 3 -2.92 -39.08 8.14
CA PRO A 3 -3.30 -38.34 6.91
C PRO A 3 -2.70 -36.94 6.97
N ALA A 4 -2.09 -36.53 5.87
CA ALA A 4 -1.61 -35.15 5.75
C ALA A 4 -2.77 -34.20 6.02
N ARG A 5 -2.59 -33.20 6.90
CA ARG A 5 -3.61 -32.18 7.10
C ARG A 5 -3.90 -31.50 5.76
N PRO A 6 -5.18 -31.31 5.43
CA PRO A 6 -5.51 -30.58 4.20
C PRO A 6 -4.86 -29.18 4.25
N ARG A 7 -4.30 -28.76 3.11
CA ARG A 7 -3.71 -27.41 3.01
C ARG A 7 -4.82 -26.37 3.10
N PRO A 8 -4.56 -25.23 3.77
CA PRO A 8 -5.53 -24.15 3.80
C PRO A 8 -5.84 -23.64 2.38
N ARG A 9 -7.12 -23.34 2.16
CA ARG A 9 -7.61 -22.81 0.87
C ARG A 9 -7.62 -21.30 0.91
N LEU A 10 -6.90 -20.64 0.01
CA LEU A 10 -6.80 -19.20 -0.10
C LEU A 10 -7.45 -18.69 -1.36
N LEU A 11 -8.33 -17.70 -1.23
CA LEU A 11 -8.81 -16.88 -2.34
C LEU A 11 -7.84 -15.72 -2.52
N TYR A 12 -7.18 -15.66 -3.67
CA TYR A 12 -6.16 -14.64 -3.97
C TYR A 12 -6.75 -13.62 -4.94
N VAL A 13 -7.08 -12.43 -4.43
CA VAL A 13 -7.76 -11.37 -5.19
C VAL A 13 -6.73 -10.49 -5.87
N THR A 14 -6.75 -10.49 -7.19
CA THR A 14 -5.89 -9.64 -8.04
C THR A 14 -6.56 -9.35 -9.39
N ASP A 15 -6.31 -8.15 -9.93
CA ASP A 15 -6.61 -7.82 -11.31
C ASP A 15 -5.36 -8.04 -12.17
N PRO A 16 -5.28 -9.14 -12.93
CA PRO A 16 -4.09 -9.48 -13.71
C PRO A 16 -3.82 -8.49 -14.85
N THR A 17 -4.77 -7.65 -15.20
CA THR A 17 -4.64 -6.69 -16.30
C THR A 17 -4.42 -5.26 -15.82
N TYR A 18 -4.54 -5.00 -14.51
CA TYR A 18 -4.39 -3.65 -13.95
C TYR A 18 -2.99 -3.08 -14.25
N PRO A 19 -2.92 -1.92 -14.92
CA PRO A 19 -1.64 -1.35 -15.33
C PRO A 19 -0.92 -0.67 -14.18
N ALA A 20 0.40 -0.87 -14.09
CA ALA A 20 1.28 -0.18 -13.16
C ALA A 20 2.46 0.43 -13.93
N ARG A 21 2.22 1.54 -14.64
CA ARG A 21 3.25 2.29 -15.39
C ARG A 21 4.11 1.40 -16.31
N GLY A 22 3.47 0.67 -17.22
CA GLY A 22 4.13 -0.25 -18.16
C GLY A 22 4.40 -1.65 -17.62
N ARG A 23 4.09 -1.91 -16.35
CA ARG A 23 4.04 -3.22 -15.68
C ARG A 23 2.60 -3.55 -15.33
N ARG A 24 2.35 -4.73 -14.80
CA ARG A 24 1.03 -5.17 -14.34
C ARG A 24 1.17 -5.86 -12.99
N TYR A 25 0.19 -5.67 -12.11
CA TYR A 25 0.12 -6.40 -10.84
C TYR A 25 0.13 -7.91 -11.07
N GLY A 26 -0.58 -8.39 -12.08
CA GLY A 26 -0.62 -9.81 -12.42
C GLY A 26 0.75 -10.44 -12.66
N ASP A 27 1.74 -9.69 -13.13
CA ASP A 27 3.08 -10.24 -13.41
C ASP A 27 3.81 -10.65 -12.12
N GLU A 28 3.67 -9.90 -11.02
CA GLU A 28 4.23 -10.28 -9.72
C GLU A 28 3.30 -11.22 -8.95
N ASP A 29 1.98 -11.06 -9.06
CA ASP A 29 1.01 -11.86 -8.32
C ASP A 29 0.96 -13.31 -8.82
N VAL A 30 1.12 -13.56 -10.12
CA VAL A 30 1.25 -14.92 -10.66
C VAL A 30 2.50 -15.61 -10.12
N ARG A 31 3.62 -14.88 -9.99
CA ARG A 31 4.85 -15.42 -9.41
C ARG A 31 4.68 -15.74 -7.92
N LEU A 32 4.11 -14.83 -7.14
CA LEU A 32 3.82 -15.05 -5.72
C LEU A 32 2.85 -16.21 -5.52
N ALA A 33 1.73 -16.22 -6.26
CA ALA A 33 0.77 -17.32 -6.21
C ALA A 33 1.43 -18.67 -6.50
N SER A 34 2.32 -18.74 -7.50
CA SER A 34 3.07 -19.96 -7.81
C SER A 34 3.92 -20.43 -6.64
N ARG A 35 4.55 -19.51 -5.90
CA ARG A 35 5.36 -19.86 -4.71
C ARG A 35 4.50 -20.32 -3.53
N LEU A 36 3.41 -19.60 -3.25
CA LEU A 36 2.48 -19.90 -2.16
C LEU A 36 1.77 -21.26 -2.34
N ARG A 37 1.62 -21.75 -3.57
CA ARG A 37 1.00 -23.06 -3.85
C ARG A 37 1.75 -24.26 -3.27
N ALA A 38 2.98 -24.09 -2.82
CA ALA A 38 3.68 -25.15 -2.08
C ALA A 38 3.01 -25.45 -0.73
N ASP A 39 2.44 -24.42 -0.09
CA ASP A 39 1.88 -24.46 1.26
C ASP A 39 0.35 -24.37 1.29
N PHE A 40 -0.28 -23.77 0.29
CA PHE A 40 -1.71 -23.43 0.25
C PHE A 40 -2.39 -23.94 -1.02
N ASP A 41 -3.66 -24.32 -0.91
CA ASP A 41 -4.53 -24.52 -2.07
C ASP A 41 -5.10 -23.15 -2.47
N LEU A 42 -4.57 -22.58 -3.55
CA LEU A 42 -4.75 -21.18 -3.89
C LEU A 42 -5.51 -21.03 -5.21
N THR A 43 -6.54 -20.17 -5.20
CA THR A 43 -7.31 -19.78 -6.37
C THR A 43 -7.21 -18.27 -6.57
N LEU A 44 -6.79 -17.84 -7.77
CA LEU A 44 -6.82 -16.43 -8.15
C LEU A 44 -8.23 -16.07 -8.61
N CYS A 45 -8.71 -14.90 -8.18
CA CYS A 45 -9.96 -14.34 -8.69
C CYS A 45 -9.82 -12.84 -8.98
N HIS A 46 -10.66 -12.37 -9.88
CA HIS A 46 -10.78 -10.95 -10.16
C HIS A 46 -11.50 -10.22 -9.01
N PRO A 47 -11.20 -8.94 -8.68
CA PRO A 47 -11.86 -8.19 -7.61
C PRO A 47 -13.39 -8.19 -7.70
N ARG A 48 -13.95 -8.16 -8.91
CA ARG A 48 -15.41 -8.19 -9.13
C ARG A 48 -16.08 -9.48 -8.66
N ASP A 49 -15.33 -10.56 -8.53
CA ASP A 49 -15.86 -11.88 -8.22
C ASP A 49 -15.59 -12.26 -6.74
N ALA A 50 -14.79 -11.47 -6.01
CA ALA A 50 -14.30 -11.80 -4.69
C ALA A 50 -15.43 -12.06 -3.66
N ALA A 51 -16.47 -11.20 -3.65
CA ALA A 51 -17.62 -11.36 -2.75
C ALA A 51 -18.37 -12.68 -2.97
N ALA A 52 -18.51 -13.13 -4.22
CA ALA A 52 -19.24 -14.35 -4.56
C ALA A 52 -18.48 -15.63 -4.20
N TRP A 53 -17.14 -15.59 -4.17
CA TRP A 53 -16.32 -16.78 -3.98
C TRP A 53 -15.81 -17.00 -2.55
N LEU A 54 -15.82 -15.96 -1.69
CA LEU A 54 -15.09 -15.98 -0.41
C LEU A 54 -15.54 -17.12 0.55
N ASP A 55 -16.78 -17.58 0.50
CA ASP A 55 -17.30 -18.62 1.42
C ASP A 55 -16.60 -19.96 1.21
N GLY A 56 -16.13 -20.23 -0.01
CA GLY A 56 -15.44 -21.48 -0.37
C GLY A 56 -14.01 -21.61 0.16
N PHE A 57 -13.46 -20.60 0.85
CA PHE A 57 -12.06 -20.52 1.23
C PHE A 57 -11.88 -20.28 2.74
N ASP A 58 -10.72 -20.65 3.27
CA ASP A 58 -10.40 -20.48 4.69
C ASP A 58 -10.00 -19.03 4.99
N ALA A 59 -9.38 -18.34 4.02
CA ALA A 59 -9.06 -16.92 4.10
C ALA A 59 -8.96 -16.28 2.69
N VAL A 60 -8.96 -14.94 2.67
CA VAL A 60 -8.77 -14.14 1.45
C VAL A 60 -7.47 -13.37 1.54
N VAL A 61 -6.69 -13.37 0.47
CA VAL A 61 -5.49 -12.53 0.30
C VAL A 61 -5.82 -11.46 -0.73
N VAL A 62 -5.84 -10.20 -0.32
CA VAL A 62 -6.06 -9.07 -1.24
C VAL A 62 -4.72 -8.52 -1.68
N ARG A 63 -4.41 -8.66 -2.98
CA ARG A 63 -3.18 -8.14 -3.56
C ARG A 63 -3.44 -6.93 -4.46
N ASN A 64 -4.44 -7.01 -5.28
CA ASN A 64 -4.95 -5.87 -6.02
C ASN A 64 -6.47 -5.97 -6.07
N SER A 65 -7.11 -5.16 -5.28
CA SER A 65 -8.57 -5.04 -5.31
C SER A 65 -9.04 -4.06 -6.38
N GLY A 66 -8.16 -3.26 -6.96
CA GLY A 66 -8.50 -2.16 -7.86
C GLY A 66 -9.58 -1.22 -7.29
N PRO A 67 -9.78 -1.15 -5.94
CA PRO A 67 -11.10 -0.88 -5.38
C PRO A 67 -11.46 0.58 -5.44
N VAL A 68 -10.51 1.41 -5.12
CA VAL A 68 -10.77 2.82 -4.81
C VAL A 68 -11.00 3.64 -6.06
N MET A 69 -10.63 3.11 -7.22
CA MET A 69 -10.72 3.83 -8.49
C MET A 69 -11.47 3.09 -9.57
N THR A 70 -11.38 1.76 -9.58
CA THR A 70 -11.83 0.94 -10.72
C THR A 70 -13.06 0.10 -10.39
N TYR A 71 -13.14 -0.45 -9.16
CA TYR A 71 -14.20 -1.37 -8.75
C TYR A 71 -14.76 -1.05 -7.36
N PRO A 72 -15.14 0.21 -7.04
CA PRO A 72 -15.55 0.60 -5.69
C PRO A 72 -16.73 -0.24 -5.18
N ASP A 73 -17.79 -0.41 -5.98
CA ASP A 73 -18.98 -1.15 -5.58
C ASP A 73 -18.67 -2.64 -5.30
N ALA A 74 -17.78 -3.24 -6.11
CA ALA A 74 -17.37 -4.64 -5.91
C ALA A 74 -16.51 -4.81 -4.64
N TYR A 75 -15.68 -3.82 -4.33
CA TYR A 75 -14.88 -3.84 -3.11
C TYR A 75 -15.75 -3.63 -1.86
N ASP A 76 -16.70 -2.72 -1.92
CA ASP A 76 -17.64 -2.49 -0.81
C ASP A 76 -18.48 -3.75 -0.54
N ALA A 77 -19.02 -4.38 -1.56
CA ALA A 77 -19.72 -5.66 -1.45
C ALA A 77 -18.83 -6.78 -0.86
N PHE A 78 -17.55 -6.82 -1.27
CA PHE A 78 -16.59 -7.76 -0.69
C PHE A 78 -16.33 -7.48 0.79
N ARG A 79 -16.12 -6.22 1.19
CA ARG A 79 -15.88 -5.84 2.59
C ARG A 79 -17.09 -6.16 3.47
N GLU A 80 -18.28 -5.81 3.02
CA GLU A 80 -19.54 -6.11 3.71
C GLU A 80 -19.66 -7.62 3.94
N ARG A 81 -19.53 -8.41 2.88
CA ARG A 81 -19.64 -9.87 2.96
C ARG A 81 -18.56 -10.49 3.86
N ALA A 82 -17.30 -10.05 3.74
CA ALA A 82 -16.23 -10.55 4.59
C ALA A 82 -16.47 -10.24 6.07
N THR A 83 -16.98 -9.03 6.37
CA THR A 83 -17.33 -8.61 7.73
C THR A 83 -18.50 -9.41 8.29
N GLU A 84 -19.59 -9.56 7.53
CA GLU A 84 -20.78 -10.32 7.93
C GLU A 84 -20.47 -11.79 8.25
N THR A 85 -19.58 -12.38 7.48
CA THR A 85 -19.22 -13.80 7.62
C THR A 85 -18.04 -14.04 8.57
N GLY A 86 -17.41 -12.98 9.07
CA GLY A 86 -16.18 -13.08 9.86
C GLY A 86 -15.02 -13.68 9.07
N LYS A 87 -15.02 -13.53 7.72
CA LYS A 87 -13.98 -14.09 6.85
C LYS A 87 -12.63 -13.45 7.14
N PRO A 88 -11.59 -14.23 7.47
CA PRO A 88 -10.25 -13.70 7.61
C PRO A 88 -9.73 -13.11 6.29
N VAL A 89 -9.25 -11.87 6.33
CA VAL A 89 -8.69 -11.15 5.17
C VAL A 89 -7.27 -10.71 5.46
N TYR A 90 -6.37 -11.00 4.57
CA TYR A 90 -4.97 -10.58 4.59
C TYR A 90 -4.74 -9.57 3.42
N ASN A 91 -4.44 -8.30 3.62
CA ASN A 91 -4.35 -7.54 4.86
C ASN A 91 -5.73 -7.40 5.55
N PRO A 92 -5.77 -7.36 6.90
CA PRO A 92 -7.02 -7.12 7.62
C PRO A 92 -7.70 -5.82 7.20
N LEU A 93 -9.04 -5.83 7.13
CA LEU A 93 -9.85 -4.69 6.66
C LEU A 93 -9.89 -3.50 7.65
N THR A 94 -9.02 -3.51 8.65
CA THR A 94 -8.86 -2.49 9.69
C THR A 94 -7.68 -1.55 9.44
N GLY A 95 -7.04 -1.65 8.28
CA GLY A 95 -5.92 -0.80 7.91
C GLY A 95 -6.29 0.68 7.92
N ARG A 96 -5.38 1.50 8.43
CA ARG A 96 -5.56 2.96 8.60
C ARG A 96 -4.81 3.78 7.55
N GLY A 97 -4.05 3.10 6.68
CA GLY A 97 -3.34 3.71 5.55
C GLY A 97 -4.27 3.99 4.37
N ASP A 98 -3.82 3.69 3.16
CA ASP A 98 -4.58 3.96 1.93
C ASP A 98 -5.86 3.13 1.82
N MET A 99 -5.99 2.03 2.56
CA MET A 99 -7.21 1.25 2.68
C MET A 99 -8.40 2.10 3.17
N ALA A 100 -8.15 3.03 4.09
CA ALA A 100 -9.14 3.98 4.59
C ALA A 100 -9.20 5.29 3.77
N GLY A 101 -8.35 5.40 2.75
CA GLY A 101 -8.11 6.62 2.00
C GLY A 101 -7.09 7.55 2.69
N LYS A 102 -6.50 8.46 1.93
CA LYS A 102 -5.34 9.30 2.34
C LYS A 102 -5.63 10.34 3.43
N GLY A 103 -6.81 10.31 4.05
CA GLY A 103 -7.18 11.20 5.17
C GLY A 103 -6.27 11.09 6.39
N TYR A 104 -5.63 9.94 6.59
CA TYR A 104 -4.67 9.70 7.67
C TYR A 104 -3.47 10.68 7.65
N LEU A 105 -3.14 11.26 6.49
CA LEU A 105 -2.08 12.27 6.40
C LEU A 105 -2.38 13.53 7.21
N LEU A 106 -3.66 13.90 7.35
CA LEU A 106 -4.11 15.01 8.20
C LEU A 106 -3.90 14.67 9.69
N GLU A 107 -4.30 13.47 10.10
CA GLU A 107 -4.12 12.97 11.47
C GLU A 107 -2.64 12.93 11.86
N LEU A 108 -1.81 12.33 11.02
CA LEU A 108 -0.36 12.22 11.24
C LEU A 108 0.32 13.59 11.30
N GLY A 109 -0.08 14.53 10.41
CA GLY A 109 0.42 15.90 10.42
C GLY A 109 0.06 16.64 11.71
N THR A 110 -1.19 16.51 12.16
CA THR A 110 -1.66 17.09 13.43
C THR A 110 -0.92 16.51 14.63
N ALA A 111 -0.57 15.23 14.57
CA ALA A 111 0.22 14.55 15.60
C ALA A 111 1.72 14.87 15.54
N GLY A 112 2.16 15.77 14.66
CA GLY A 112 3.56 16.17 14.51
C GLY A 112 4.48 15.07 13.95
N ARG A 113 3.90 14.08 13.25
CA ARG A 113 4.69 13.04 12.60
C ARG A 113 5.37 13.61 11.35
N PRO A 114 6.51 13.05 10.91
CA PRO A 114 7.24 13.52 9.73
C PRO A 114 6.53 13.14 8.43
N VAL A 115 5.45 13.85 8.13
CA VAL A 115 4.67 13.74 6.89
C VAL A 115 4.75 15.04 6.10
N ILE A 116 4.48 15.00 4.80
CA ILE A 116 4.30 16.22 4.03
C ILE A 116 3.10 16.97 4.60
N PRO A 117 3.22 18.25 5.01
CA PRO A 117 2.11 19.03 5.53
C PRO A 117 0.88 18.97 4.60
N THR A 118 -0.27 18.65 5.13
CA THR A 118 -1.47 18.32 4.35
C THR A 118 -2.69 19.02 4.92
N VAL A 119 -3.52 19.59 4.04
CA VAL A 119 -4.85 20.13 4.38
C VAL A 119 -5.88 19.64 3.35
N ASP A 120 -7.16 19.68 3.72
CA ASP A 120 -8.30 19.31 2.85
C ASP A 120 -9.38 20.41 2.76
N ARG A 121 -9.13 21.58 3.36
CA ARG A 121 -10.07 22.71 3.41
C ARG A 121 -9.38 24.00 2.99
N ALA A 122 -10.08 24.84 2.25
CA ALA A 122 -9.53 26.10 1.73
C ALA A 122 -9.17 27.10 2.84
N GLU A 123 -9.88 27.06 3.96
CA GLU A 123 -9.59 27.89 5.13
C GLU A 123 -8.30 27.51 5.82
N ASP A 124 -7.85 26.24 5.69
CA ASP A 124 -6.66 25.70 6.34
C ASP A 124 -5.37 25.87 5.52
N LEU A 125 -5.47 26.41 4.30
CA LEU A 125 -4.29 26.66 3.44
C LEU A 125 -3.21 27.49 4.15
N HIS A 126 -3.59 28.36 5.09
CA HIS A 126 -2.67 29.19 5.86
C HIS A 126 -1.81 28.39 6.84
N LEU A 127 -2.15 27.11 7.13
CA LEU A 127 -1.39 26.19 7.97
C LEU A 127 -0.23 25.54 7.20
N LEU A 128 -0.28 25.57 5.87
CA LEU A 128 0.80 25.02 5.05
C LEU A 128 1.98 26.00 4.99
N PRO A 129 3.22 25.49 4.94
CA PRO A 129 4.37 26.30 4.62
C PRO A 129 4.15 27.05 3.29
N PRO A 130 4.59 28.30 3.17
CA PRO A 130 4.55 29.03 1.90
C PRO A 130 5.32 28.26 0.81
N ALA A 131 4.71 28.12 -0.35
CA ALA A 131 5.29 27.48 -1.52
C ALA A 131 4.77 28.15 -2.80
N ASP A 132 5.60 28.19 -3.86
CA ASP A 132 5.20 28.70 -5.16
C ASP A 132 4.21 27.79 -5.87
N ARG A 133 4.27 26.50 -5.54
CA ARG A 133 3.43 25.45 -6.13
C ARG A 133 2.90 24.50 -5.06
N TYR A 134 1.73 23.95 -5.33
CA TYR A 134 1.09 22.96 -4.47
C TYR A 134 0.72 21.70 -5.26
N VAL A 135 0.72 20.56 -4.57
CA VAL A 135 0.20 19.29 -5.07
C VAL A 135 -1.24 19.16 -4.60
N VAL A 136 -2.16 18.97 -5.53
CA VAL A 136 -3.56 18.62 -5.27
C VAL A 136 -3.77 17.18 -5.69
N LYS A 137 -4.17 16.32 -4.75
CA LYS A 137 -4.38 14.89 -5.02
C LYS A 137 -5.74 14.42 -4.48
N PRO A 138 -6.43 13.48 -5.18
CA PRO A 138 -7.66 12.90 -4.66
C PRO A 138 -7.41 12.22 -3.30
N ARG A 139 -8.39 12.32 -2.39
CA ARG A 139 -8.36 11.61 -1.09
C ARG A 139 -8.39 10.08 -1.30
N LEU A 140 -9.18 9.64 -2.28
CA LEU A 140 -9.22 8.25 -2.75
C LEU A 140 -8.53 8.21 -4.12
N GLY A 141 -7.39 7.56 -4.22
CA GLY A 141 -6.64 7.52 -5.47
C GLY A 141 -5.33 6.73 -5.34
N ALA A 142 -4.88 6.17 -6.45
CA ALA A 142 -3.63 5.44 -6.59
C ALA A 142 -2.88 5.88 -7.86
N ASP A 143 -1.63 5.44 -8.02
CA ASP A 143 -0.80 5.60 -9.23
C ASP A 143 -0.69 7.05 -9.73
N SER A 144 -0.73 8.03 -8.84
CA SER A 144 -0.74 9.47 -9.16
C SER A 144 -1.91 9.90 -10.07
N THR A 145 -2.96 9.10 -10.20
CA THR A 145 -4.14 9.45 -11.00
C THR A 145 -4.89 10.61 -10.35
N GLY A 146 -5.16 11.65 -11.14
CA GLY A 146 -5.80 12.87 -10.65
C GLY A 146 -4.90 13.81 -9.85
N LEU A 147 -3.62 13.47 -9.63
CA LEU A 147 -2.64 14.37 -9.03
C LEU A 147 -2.35 15.54 -9.97
N ARG A 148 -2.39 16.77 -9.45
CA ARG A 148 -2.05 17.99 -10.17
C ARG A 148 -1.07 18.83 -9.37
N VAL A 149 -0.12 19.45 -10.08
CA VAL A 149 0.75 20.49 -9.53
C VAL A 149 0.21 21.82 -10.03
N VAL A 150 -0.08 22.73 -9.12
CA VAL A 150 -0.72 24.03 -9.39
C VAL A 150 0.05 25.17 -8.76
N ALA A 151 -0.06 26.37 -9.30
CA ALA A 151 0.51 27.58 -8.73
C ALA A 151 -0.25 28.00 -7.46
N ALA A 152 0.41 28.76 -6.58
CA ALA A 152 -0.14 29.17 -5.29
C ALA A 152 -1.43 29.99 -5.40
N ASP A 153 -1.57 30.81 -6.44
CA ASP A 153 -2.75 31.63 -6.69
C ASP A 153 -3.98 30.80 -7.13
N ALA A 154 -3.76 29.65 -7.77
CA ALA A 154 -4.81 28.79 -8.29
C ALA A 154 -5.28 27.71 -7.27
N VAL A 155 -4.56 27.48 -6.19
CA VAL A 155 -4.81 26.33 -5.30
C VAL A 155 -6.15 26.42 -4.58
N ARG A 156 -6.56 27.64 -4.17
CA ARG A 156 -7.74 27.86 -3.31
C ARG A 156 -9.04 27.38 -3.95
N GLU A 157 -9.20 27.59 -5.25
CA GLU A 157 -10.40 27.20 -6.00
C GLU A 157 -10.51 25.67 -6.19
N LEU A 158 -9.41 24.95 -5.98
CA LEU A 158 -9.33 23.51 -6.20
C LEU A 158 -9.54 22.69 -4.92
N VAL A 159 -9.55 23.35 -3.75
CA VAL A 159 -9.73 22.68 -2.47
C VAL A 159 -11.20 22.44 -2.24
N VAL A 160 -11.64 21.27 -2.65
CA VAL A 160 -12.99 20.75 -2.39
C VAL A 160 -12.84 19.45 -1.61
N GLY A 161 -13.69 19.14 -0.64
CA GLY A 161 -13.55 18.10 0.37
C GLY A 161 -13.16 16.66 -0.07
N SER A 162 -13.06 16.42 -1.38
CA SER A 162 -12.58 15.16 -1.96
C SER A 162 -11.08 15.16 -2.32
N VAL A 163 -10.37 16.26 -2.09
CA VAL A 163 -8.93 16.38 -2.39
C VAL A 163 -8.12 16.73 -1.15
N LEU A 164 -6.83 16.41 -1.22
CA LEU A 164 -5.80 16.85 -0.29
C LEU A 164 -4.86 17.83 -0.99
N VAL A 165 -4.37 18.83 -0.25
CA VAL A 165 -3.41 19.80 -0.71
C VAL A 165 -2.14 19.72 0.12
N GLN A 166 -1.00 19.71 -0.56
CA GLN A 166 0.34 19.67 0.03
C GLN A 166 1.23 20.71 -0.65
N PRO A 167 2.20 21.33 0.04
CA PRO A 167 3.22 22.11 -0.64
C PRO A 167 4.00 21.19 -1.60
N TYR A 168 4.37 21.73 -2.75
CA TYR A 168 5.29 21.03 -3.63
C TYR A 168 6.68 21.01 -3.00
N ILE A 169 7.22 19.81 -2.77
CA ILE A 169 8.55 19.61 -2.22
C ILE A 169 9.50 19.22 -3.35
N ASP A 170 10.57 19.95 -3.51
CA ASP A 170 11.65 19.61 -4.42
C ASP A 170 12.61 18.64 -3.71
N PHE A 171 12.23 17.37 -3.69
CA PHE A 171 12.95 16.31 -2.98
C PHE A 171 14.08 15.70 -3.84
N ALA A 172 15.10 15.14 -3.17
CA ALA A 172 16.23 14.52 -3.85
C ALA A 172 15.84 13.21 -4.55
N TYR A 173 15.03 12.37 -3.89
CA TYR A 173 14.52 11.10 -4.41
C TYR A 173 13.34 10.61 -3.59
N GLU A 174 12.57 9.68 -4.16
CA GLU A 174 11.57 8.90 -3.43
C GLU A 174 12.15 7.54 -3.05
N VAL A 175 11.75 7.03 -1.87
CA VAL A 175 12.13 5.71 -1.35
C VAL A 175 10.92 5.00 -0.80
N SER A 176 10.81 3.70 -1.07
CA SER A 176 9.74 2.82 -0.60
C SER A 176 10.33 1.73 0.29
N PHE A 177 9.76 1.55 1.48
CA PHE A 177 10.11 0.51 2.43
C PHE A 177 9.00 -0.54 2.46
N TYR A 178 9.35 -1.80 2.24
CA TYR A 178 8.40 -2.90 2.12
C TYR A 178 8.45 -3.80 3.34
N PHE A 179 7.29 -4.04 3.93
CA PHE A 179 7.13 -4.82 5.15
C PHE A 179 6.22 -6.02 4.93
N VAL A 180 6.53 -7.11 5.62
CA VAL A 180 5.60 -8.20 5.89
C VAL A 180 5.39 -8.21 7.40
N ASP A 181 4.15 -8.05 7.85
CA ASP A 181 3.82 -7.77 9.25
C ASP A 181 4.59 -6.51 9.71
N HIS A 182 5.45 -6.61 10.72
CA HIS A 182 6.30 -5.52 11.21
C HIS A 182 7.78 -5.63 10.76
N ASP A 183 8.09 -6.66 9.95
CA ASP A 183 9.46 -6.93 9.55
C ASP A 183 9.77 -6.33 8.17
N ILE A 184 10.79 -5.45 8.13
CA ILE A 184 11.32 -4.91 6.87
C ILE A 184 11.88 -6.04 6.00
N GLN A 185 11.50 -6.06 4.74
CA GLN A 185 11.96 -7.04 3.77
C GLN A 185 13.03 -6.45 2.85
N TYR A 186 12.77 -5.29 2.32
CA TYR A 186 13.68 -4.54 1.45
C TYR A 186 13.24 -3.08 1.35
N ALA A 187 14.12 -2.26 0.78
CA ALA A 187 13.78 -0.91 0.36
C ALA A 187 14.25 -0.68 -1.08
N LEU A 188 13.46 0.10 -1.83
CA LEU A 188 13.77 0.51 -3.19
C LEU A 188 13.67 2.03 -3.29
N TYR A 189 14.46 2.66 -4.14
CA TYR A 189 14.38 4.09 -4.38
C TYR A 189 14.44 4.42 -5.86
N ALA A 190 13.94 5.59 -6.24
CA ALA A 190 14.03 6.13 -7.59
C ALA A 190 15.15 7.18 -7.62
N PRO A 191 16.38 6.85 -8.09
CA PRO A 191 17.50 7.78 -8.10
C PRO A 191 17.34 8.93 -9.10
N ASP A 192 16.50 8.74 -10.12
CA ASP A 192 16.22 9.73 -11.16
C ASP A 192 14.79 10.25 -11.03
N PRO A 193 14.57 11.51 -10.59
CA PRO A 193 13.24 12.10 -10.49
C PRO A 193 12.44 12.11 -11.80
N GLY A 194 13.13 12.13 -12.94
CA GLY A 194 12.52 12.01 -14.28
C GLY A 194 12.07 10.61 -14.63
N ARG A 195 12.48 9.61 -13.86
CA ARG A 195 12.20 8.17 -14.07
C ARG A 195 11.75 7.50 -12.78
N ARG A 196 10.81 8.07 -12.10
CA ARG A 196 10.32 7.63 -10.77
C ARG A 196 9.93 6.16 -10.68
N TRP A 197 9.69 5.50 -11.80
CA TRP A 197 9.31 4.07 -11.86
C TRP A 197 10.49 3.13 -12.13
N ARG A 198 11.70 3.68 -12.32
CA ARG A 198 12.92 2.91 -12.39
C ARG A 198 13.53 2.84 -10.99
N LEU A 199 13.22 1.74 -10.31
CA LEU A 199 13.63 1.52 -8.94
C LEU A 199 14.94 0.73 -8.87
N GLU A 200 15.76 1.08 -7.87
CA GLU A 200 17.00 0.40 -7.52
C GLU A 200 17.00 0.04 -6.03
N PRO A 201 17.73 -1.01 -5.61
CA PRO A 201 17.87 -1.34 -4.19
C PRO A 201 18.41 -0.15 -3.39
N TYR A 202 17.80 0.09 -2.22
CA TYR A 202 18.17 1.16 -1.30
C TYR A 202 18.75 0.58 -0.01
N GLU A 203 19.97 0.99 0.33
CA GLU A 203 20.59 0.65 1.62
C GLU A 203 20.08 1.61 2.71
N ALA A 204 19.02 1.19 3.41
CA ALA A 204 18.38 1.98 4.43
C ALA A 204 19.27 2.12 5.68
N THR A 205 19.46 3.35 6.14
CA THR A 205 20.14 3.62 7.43
C THR A 205 19.24 3.21 8.61
N PRO A 206 19.79 3.01 9.81
CA PRO A 206 18.98 2.76 11.01
C PRO A 206 17.91 3.83 11.26
N ARG A 207 18.21 5.10 10.96
CA ARG A 207 17.25 6.22 11.08
C ARG A 207 16.12 6.11 10.04
N ASP A 208 16.42 5.70 8.83
CA ASP A 208 15.40 5.48 7.79
C ASP A 208 14.46 4.33 8.18
N LEU A 209 15.00 3.27 8.77
CA LEU A 209 14.22 2.14 9.25
C LEU A 209 13.36 2.52 10.46
N GLU A 210 13.86 3.32 11.37
CA GLU A 210 13.09 3.84 12.51
C GLU A 210 11.92 4.71 12.02
N PHE A 211 12.18 5.60 11.06
CA PHE A 211 11.15 6.39 10.40
C PHE A 211 10.03 5.50 9.82
N ALA A 212 10.39 4.52 8.99
CA ALA A 212 9.42 3.66 8.32
C ALA A 212 8.62 2.79 9.32
N ARG A 213 9.30 2.17 10.30
CA ARG A 213 8.64 1.39 11.38
C ARG A 213 7.63 2.21 12.15
N GLY A 214 7.91 3.49 12.42
CA GLY A 214 7.00 4.36 13.13
C GLY A 214 5.62 4.50 12.47
N PHE A 215 5.50 4.32 11.14
CA PHE A 215 4.22 4.32 10.43
C PHE A 215 3.57 2.94 10.39
N VAL A 216 4.35 1.88 10.27
CA VAL A 216 3.85 0.49 10.36
C VAL A 216 3.25 0.25 11.74
N ASP A 217 3.93 0.67 12.80
CA ASP A 217 3.45 0.56 14.20
C ASP A 217 2.22 1.43 14.45
N TRP A 218 2.13 2.61 13.81
CA TRP A 218 0.94 3.45 13.87
C TRP A 218 -0.27 2.80 13.22
N ASN A 219 -0.09 2.04 12.13
CA ASN A 219 -1.17 1.38 11.41
C ASN A 219 -1.83 0.24 12.20
N THR A 220 -1.12 -0.37 13.13
CA THR A 220 -1.65 -1.43 14.04
C THR A 220 -2.15 -2.69 13.34
N LEU A 221 -1.64 -3.01 12.15
CA LEU A 221 -1.92 -4.28 11.49
C LEU A 221 -0.98 -5.39 12.00
N ASP A 222 -1.52 -6.40 12.67
CA ASP A 222 -0.73 -7.54 13.17
C ASP A 222 -0.17 -8.41 12.03
N HIS A 223 -0.87 -8.46 10.90
CA HIS A 223 -0.51 -9.25 9.73
C HIS A 223 -0.77 -8.47 8.45
N GLY A 224 0.09 -8.65 7.46
CA GLY A 224 -0.14 -8.06 6.16
C GLY A 224 1.12 -7.58 5.46
N ILE A 225 0.93 -7.06 4.26
CA ILE A 225 1.98 -6.39 3.50
C ILE A 225 1.72 -4.89 3.58
N GLN A 226 2.74 -4.13 3.97
CA GLN A 226 2.65 -2.67 4.03
C GLN A 226 3.82 -2.07 3.26
N ARG A 227 3.59 -0.91 2.63
CA ARG A 227 4.62 -0.12 1.97
C ARG A 227 4.60 1.31 2.48
N VAL A 228 5.73 1.78 2.97
CA VAL A 228 5.92 3.16 3.40
C VAL A 228 6.67 3.90 2.31
N ASP A 229 5.99 4.80 1.61
CA ASP A 229 6.59 5.67 0.61
C ASP A 229 6.98 6.99 1.24
N ALA A 230 8.23 7.39 1.04
CA ALA A 230 8.78 8.62 1.57
C ALA A 230 9.57 9.40 0.52
N CYS A 231 9.73 10.69 0.73
CA CYS A 231 10.65 11.51 -0.03
C CYS A 231 11.79 12.01 0.85
N ARG A 232 13.01 12.08 0.28
CA ARG A 232 14.17 12.69 0.92
C ARG A 232 14.12 14.19 0.71
N ALA A 233 13.75 14.92 1.74
CA ALA A 233 13.66 16.37 1.73
C ALA A 233 15.06 17.04 1.60
N PRO A 234 15.14 18.33 1.19
CA PRO A 234 16.41 19.04 1.02
C PRO A 234 17.27 19.13 2.29
N ASP A 235 16.66 19.08 3.47
CA ASP A 235 17.35 19.06 4.76
C ASP A 235 17.93 17.69 5.14
N GLY A 236 17.73 16.69 4.26
CA GLY A 236 18.15 15.31 4.46
C GLY A 236 17.21 14.47 5.32
N GLY A 237 16.08 15.01 5.80
CA GLY A 237 15.04 14.25 6.48
C GLY A 237 14.17 13.43 5.52
N LEU A 238 13.47 12.42 6.05
CA LEU A 238 12.40 11.74 5.32
C LEU A 238 11.04 12.32 5.71
N LEU A 239 10.19 12.51 4.71
CA LEU A 239 8.78 12.84 4.89
C LEU A 239 7.91 11.76 4.26
N LEU A 240 6.89 11.31 4.96
CA LEU A 240 5.92 10.35 4.43
C LEU A 240 5.16 10.97 3.26
N VAL A 241 5.13 10.24 2.15
CA VAL A 241 4.33 10.53 0.96
C VAL A 241 3.03 9.74 1.00
N GLU A 242 3.14 8.42 1.32
CA GLU A 242 2.01 7.49 1.37
C GLU A 242 2.33 6.28 2.26
N LEU A 243 1.30 5.75 2.94
CA LEU A 243 1.32 4.46 3.61
C LEU A 243 0.33 3.56 2.90
N GLU A 244 0.82 2.57 2.18
CA GLU A 244 0.00 1.61 1.44
C GLU A 244 -0.18 0.33 2.25
N ASP A 245 -1.43 0.00 2.55
CA ASP A 245 -1.84 -1.21 3.25
C ASP A 245 -2.96 -1.96 2.51
N LEU A 246 -3.42 -1.43 1.38
CA LEU A 246 -4.46 -2.06 0.57
C LEU A 246 -3.88 -2.87 -0.59
N ASN A 247 -3.19 -2.20 -1.51
CA ASN A 247 -2.69 -2.80 -2.75
C ASN A 247 -1.22 -2.44 -3.02
N PRO A 248 -0.27 -2.59 -2.10
CA PRO A 248 1.10 -2.20 -2.37
C PRO A 248 1.68 -2.98 -3.55
N TYR A 249 2.05 -2.26 -4.62
CA TYR A 249 2.83 -2.85 -5.70
C TYR A 249 4.24 -3.14 -5.20
N LEU A 250 4.68 -4.38 -5.32
CA LEU A 250 5.88 -4.85 -4.62
C LEU A 250 7.17 -4.60 -5.39
N SER A 251 7.09 -4.34 -6.70
CA SER A 251 8.26 -4.14 -7.56
C SER A 251 9.27 -5.28 -7.48
N LEU A 252 8.79 -6.53 -7.37
CA LEU A 252 9.63 -7.72 -7.21
C LEU A 252 10.61 -7.94 -8.36
N ASP A 253 10.32 -7.37 -9.53
CA ASP A 253 11.20 -7.39 -10.71
C ASP A 253 12.49 -6.56 -10.53
N ALA A 254 12.48 -5.57 -9.63
CA ALA A 254 13.66 -4.79 -9.28
C ALA A 254 14.62 -5.50 -8.30
N LEU A 255 14.20 -6.63 -7.72
CA LEU A 255 14.98 -7.40 -6.76
C LEU A 255 15.79 -8.52 -7.43
N ASP A 256 16.86 -8.96 -6.80
CA ASP A 256 17.54 -10.20 -7.15
C ASP A 256 16.71 -11.44 -6.77
N ALA A 257 17.15 -12.62 -7.23
CA ALA A 257 16.43 -13.86 -7.00
C ALA A 257 16.35 -14.23 -5.52
N ALA A 258 17.39 -13.98 -4.73
CA ALA A 258 17.47 -14.32 -3.31
C ALA A 258 16.50 -13.43 -2.50
N SER A 259 16.48 -12.14 -2.78
CA SER A 259 15.57 -11.17 -2.13
C SER A 259 14.10 -11.48 -2.44
N ARG A 260 13.77 -11.84 -3.69
CA ARG A 260 12.42 -12.29 -4.06
C ARG A 260 11.98 -13.52 -3.31
N GLU A 261 12.88 -14.51 -3.18
CA GLU A 261 12.60 -15.74 -2.44
C GLU A 261 12.45 -15.50 -0.94
N SER A 262 13.27 -14.62 -0.37
CA SER A 262 13.16 -14.20 1.03
C SER A 262 11.79 -13.56 1.30
N PHE A 263 11.35 -12.64 0.46
CA PHE A 263 10.03 -12.01 0.57
C PHE A 263 8.89 -13.05 0.49
N ALA A 264 8.93 -13.94 -0.49
CA ALA A 264 7.91 -14.97 -0.64
C ALA A 264 7.86 -15.91 0.58
N SER A 265 9.02 -16.25 1.16
CA SER A 265 9.12 -17.05 2.38
C SER A 265 8.57 -16.30 3.60
N ALA A 266 8.86 -15.00 3.75
CA ALA A 266 8.32 -14.17 4.81
C ALA A 266 6.79 -14.07 4.72
N MET A 267 6.25 -13.84 3.52
CA MET A 267 4.80 -13.82 3.27
C MET A 267 4.14 -15.17 3.58
N THR A 268 4.77 -16.30 3.19
CA THR A 268 4.28 -17.64 3.52
C THR A 268 4.20 -17.85 5.03
N ALA A 269 5.27 -17.47 5.75
CA ALA A 269 5.32 -17.59 7.21
C ALA A 269 4.27 -16.70 7.90
N SER A 270 4.07 -15.48 7.40
CA SER A 270 3.03 -14.56 7.89
C SER A 270 1.62 -15.13 7.67
N LEU A 271 1.31 -15.64 6.48
CA LEU A 271 0.04 -16.29 6.18
C LEU A 271 -0.25 -17.48 7.10
N HIS A 272 0.76 -18.28 7.42
CA HIS A 272 0.60 -19.37 8.40
C HIS A 272 0.32 -18.84 9.81
N ARG A 273 0.94 -17.74 10.25
CA ARG A 273 0.64 -17.10 11.55
C ARG A 273 -0.79 -16.56 11.57
N PHE A 274 -1.15 -15.83 10.53
CA PHE A 274 -2.47 -15.25 10.35
C PHE A 274 -3.60 -16.30 10.42
N LEU A 275 -3.47 -17.40 9.67
CA LEU A 275 -4.45 -18.49 9.68
C LEU A 275 -4.57 -19.17 11.04
N ARG A 276 -3.48 -19.29 11.80
CA ARG A 276 -3.55 -19.84 13.17
C ARG A 276 -4.22 -18.90 14.16
N ALA A 277 -4.11 -17.58 13.96
CA ALA A 277 -4.76 -16.59 14.82
C ALA A 277 -6.25 -16.46 14.53
N ALA A 278 -6.69 -16.80 13.30
CA ALA A 278 -8.07 -16.71 12.86
C ALA A 278 -8.90 -17.97 13.14
N GLY A 279 -8.30 -19.12 13.43
CA GLY A 279 -8.95 -20.39 13.74
C GLY A 279 -8.87 -20.78 15.20
#